data_4879c0176ea0a8f8e6d957aee3d41703
#
_entry.id   4879c0176ea0a8f8e6d957aee3d41703
#
_cell.length_a   1.000
_cell.length_b   1.000
_cell.length_c   1.000
_cell.angle_alpha   90.00
_cell.angle_beta   90.00
_cell.angle_gamma   90.00
#
_symmetry.space_group_name_H-M   'P 1'
#
loop_
_entity.id
_entity.type
_entity.pdbx_description
1 polymer ?
#
loop_
_entity_poly.entity_id
_entity_poly.type
_entity_poly.pdbx_seq_one_letter_code
_entity_poly.pdbx_strand_id
1 'polypeptide(L)'
;DTRFDRVLQIREEAKDLPLVELFKNNTMTFVAGSSWQPDEDLFIEYFNQHPEVKLIIAPHVIDENHLVEIIRKLKRPYVRYTRADEKNVRKADCLIIDCFGLLSSIYRYGEIAYIGGGFGVGIHNTLEAAVYGIPVIFGPKYQKFQEAVQLLEAKGGFSVKSYEELKALLDRMLEDESFLRETGTNAGTYVTGNAGATDKVLGMINF
;
A
#
# COMPACT_ATOMS: atom_id res chain seq x y z
N ASP A 1 -12.30 9.98 16.31
CA ASP A 1 -10.90 10.18 15.94
C ASP A 1 -10.80 10.89 14.59
N THR A 2 -10.27 12.10 14.61
CA THR A 2 -10.16 12.96 13.42
C THR A 2 -9.19 12.44 12.36
N ARG A 3 -8.37 11.43 12.67
CA ARG A 3 -7.46 10.84 11.70
C ARG A 3 -8.20 10.22 10.51
N PHE A 4 -9.38 9.66 10.76
CA PHE A 4 -10.22 9.08 9.69
C PHE A 4 -10.74 10.16 8.74
N ASP A 5 -11.19 11.28 9.29
CA ASP A 5 -11.65 12.42 8.47
C ASP A 5 -10.51 12.99 7.64
N ARG A 6 -9.33 13.05 8.22
CA ARG A 6 -8.15 13.57 7.53
C ARG A 6 -7.76 12.71 6.31
N VAL A 7 -7.77 11.38 6.44
CA VAL A 7 -7.42 10.52 5.30
C VAL A 7 -8.48 10.56 4.20
N LEU A 8 -9.75 10.76 4.55
CA LEU A 8 -10.81 10.99 3.56
C LEU A 8 -10.55 12.28 2.78
N GLN A 9 -10.16 13.35 3.46
CA GLN A 9 -9.81 14.61 2.83
C GLN A 9 -8.59 14.45 1.92
N ILE A 10 -7.54 13.76 2.39
CA ILE A 10 -6.34 13.48 1.61
C ILE A 10 -6.70 12.71 0.34
N ARG A 11 -7.61 11.72 0.44
CA ARG A 11 -8.08 10.97 -0.73
C ARG A 11 -8.76 11.88 -1.76
N GLU A 12 -9.61 12.80 -1.31
CA GLU A 12 -10.29 13.74 -2.20
C GLU A 12 -9.30 14.70 -2.89
N GLU A 13 -8.23 15.05 -2.21
CA GLU A 13 -7.18 15.93 -2.72
C GLU A 13 -6.07 15.17 -3.45
N ALA A 14 -6.22 13.85 -3.62
CA ALA A 14 -5.20 13.01 -4.26
C ALA A 14 -4.89 13.50 -5.68
N LYS A 15 -3.59 13.52 -5.99
CA LYS A 15 -3.10 13.97 -7.29
C LYS A 15 -3.33 12.91 -8.35
N ASP A 16 -3.63 13.37 -9.58
CA ASP A 16 -3.53 12.51 -10.74
C ASP A 16 -2.05 12.38 -11.11
N LEU A 17 -1.62 11.15 -11.32
CA LEU A 17 -0.23 10.81 -11.64
C LEU A 17 -0.20 10.08 -12.98
N PRO A 18 -0.14 10.82 -14.11
CA PRO A 18 -0.23 10.21 -15.44
C PRO A 18 0.83 9.13 -15.72
N LEU A 19 2.05 9.32 -15.22
CA LEU A 19 3.11 8.33 -15.40
C LEU A 19 2.82 7.04 -14.66
N VAL A 20 2.20 7.13 -13.48
CA VAL A 20 1.80 5.95 -12.71
C VAL A 20 0.68 5.20 -13.43
N GLU A 21 -0.28 5.94 -13.98
CA GLU A 21 -1.37 5.34 -14.76
C GLU A 21 -0.84 4.60 -15.99
N LEU A 22 0.09 5.20 -16.71
CA LEU A 22 0.73 4.56 -17.87
C LEU A 22 1.54 3.32 -17.46
N PHE A 23 2.26 3.42 -16.34
CA PHE A 23 2.97 2.28 -15.77
C PHE A 23 2.01 1.13 -15.48
N LYS A 24 0.93 1.43 -14.76
CA LYS A 24 -0.05 0.43 -14.34
C LYS A 24 -0.72 -0.29 -15.53
N ASN A 25 -1.16 0.46 -16.52
CA ASN A 25 -1.77 -0.07 -17.74
C ASN A 25 -2.82 -1.17 -17.47
N ASN A 26 -3.77 -0.89 -16.58
CA ASN A 26 -4.85 -1.82 -16.17
C ASN A 26 -4.37 -3.18 -15.64
N THR A 27 -3.14 -3.26 -15.17
CA THR A 27 -2.58 -4.49 -14.62
C THR A 27 -2.76 -4.53 -13.10
N MET A 28 -2.96 -5.73 -12.52
CA MET A 28 -2.96 -5.94 -11.08
C MET A 28 -1.69 -5.34 -10.49
N THR A 29 -1.84 -4.41 -9.54
CA THR A 29 -0.71 -3.67 -8.99
C THR A 29 -0.69 -3.77 -7.47
N PHE A 30 0.46 -4.14 -6.94
CA PHE A 30 0.76 -4.20 -5.52
C PHE A 30 1.56 -2.94 -5.17
N VAL A 31 1.10 -2.17 -4.18
CA VAL A 31 1.77 -0.95 -3.74
C VAL A 31 2.35 -1.18 -2.35
N ALA A 32 3.67 -1.12 -2.24
CA ALA A 32 4.39 -1.21 -0.97
C ALA A 32 4.83 0.18 -0.53
N GLY A 33 4.27 0.68 0.57
CA GLY A 33 4.58 2.00 1.10
C GLY A 33 5.42 1.94 2.37
N SER A 34 6.34 2.87 2.50
CA SER A 34 7.20 3.03 3.68
C SER A 34 7.94 1.75 4.05
N SER A 35 8.46 1.06 3.04
CA SER A 35 9.10 -0.25 3.22
C SER A 35 10.52 -0.14 3.77
N TRP A 36 10.90 -1.17 4.53
CA TRP A 36 12.25 -1.39 5.04
C TRP A 36 12.79 -2.68 4.43
N GLN A 37 14.08 -2.97 4.63
CA GLN A 37 14.71 -4.14 4.05
C GLN A 37 13.97 -5.46 4.33
N PRO A 38 13.54 -5.76 5.58
CA PRO A 38 12.84 -7.02 5.82
C PRO A 38 11.52 -7.15 5.05
N ASP A 39 10.82 -6.04 4.84
CA ASP A 39 9.60 -6.00 4.02
C ASP A 39 9.93 -6.32 2.56
N GLU A 40 10.94 -5.64 2.04
CA GLU A 40 11.36 -5.75 0.65
C GLU A 40 11.82 -7.17 0.30
N ASP A 41 12.50 -7.83 1.23
CA ASP A 41 12.94 -9.22 1.04
C ASP A 41 11.75 -10.16 0.81
N LEU A 42 10.60 -9.89 1.42
CA LEU A 42 9.41 -10.72 1.25
C LEU A 42 8.69 -10.44 -0.06
N PHE A 43 8.27 -9.20 -0.30
CA PHE A 43 7.39 -8.95 -1.44
C PHE A 43 8.14 -8.89 -2.77
N ILE A 44 9.42 -8.55 -2.82
CA ILE A 44 10.17 -8.59 -4.07
C ILE A 44 10.35 -10.02 -4.55
N GLU A 45 10.57 -10.97 -3.65
CA GLU A 45 10.66 -12.39 -4.00
C GLU A 45 9.37 -12.85 -4.69
N TYR A 46 8.21 -12.50 -4.12
CA TYR A 46 6.92 -12.83 -4.70
C TYR A 46 6.75 -12.20 -6.09
N PHE A 47 7.03 -10.91 -6.19
CA PHE A 47 6.92 -10.15 -7.43
C PHE A 47 7.78 -10.75 -8.55
N ASN A 48 9.01 -11.15 -8.24
CA ASN A 48 9.92 -11.75 -9.23
C ASN A 48 9.35 -13.03 -9.85
N GLN A 49 8.49 -13.73 -9.15
CA GLN A 49 7.92 -15.01 -9.58
C GLN A 49 6.50 -14.88 -10.16
N HIS A 50 5.92 -13.67 -10.16
CA HIS A 50 4.53 -13.46 -10.57
C HIS A 50 4.45 -12.34 -11.62
N PRO A 51 4.68 -12.69 -12.90
CA PRO A 51 4.71 -11.69 -13.98
C PRO A 51 3.36 -11.00 -14.23
N GLU A 52 2.26 -11.57 -13.74
CA GLU A 52 0.92 -10.98 -13.85
C GLU A 52 0.68 -9.79 -12.91
N VAL A 53 1.61 -9.52 -11.98
CA VAL A 53 1.48 -8.45 -11.00
C VAL A 53 2.57 -7.42 -11.21
N LYS A 54 2.21 -6.14 -11.18
CA LYS A 54 3.16 -5.02 -11.13
C LYS A 54 3.40 -4.58 -9.72
N LEU A 55 4.58 -4.03 -9.46
CA LEU A 55 5.00 -3.55 -8.14
C LEU A 55 5.30 -2.06 -8.19
N ILE A 56 4.68 -1.32 -7.27
CA ILE A 56 5.11 0.04 -6.96
C ILE A 56 5.70 0.00 -5.55
N ILE A 57 6.93 0.45 -5.40
CA ILE A 57 7.62 0.44 -4.13
C ILE A 57 8.05 1.85 -3.75
N ALA A 58 7.58 2.33 -2.58
CA ALA A 58 7.96 3.61 -2.01
C ALA A 58 8.70 3.36 -0.70
N PRO A 59 10.04 3.24 -0.73
CA PRO A 59 10.81 2.90 0.46
C PRO A 59 10.76 4.02 1.50
N HIS A 60 10.87 3.66 2.78
CA HIS A 60 10.89 4.63 3.87
C HIS A 60 12.15 5.51 3.82
N VAL A 61 13.29 4.89 3.52
CA VAL A 61 14.57 5.59 3.38
C VAL A 61 14.93 5.66 1.90
N ILE A 62 15.01 6.89 1.39
CA ILE A 62 15.35 7.15 -0.02
C ILE A 62 16.78 7.66 -0.08
N ASP A 63 17.74 6.76 0.03
CA ASP A 63 19.14 7.06 -0.26
C ASP A 63 19.63 6.12 -1.33
N GLU A 64 20.74 6.48 -1.98
CA GLU A 64 21.24 5.74 -3.12
C GLU A 64 21.65 4.31 -2.76
N ASN A 65 22.20 4.09 -1.57
CA ASN A 65 22.57 2.75 -1.12
C ASN A 65 21.37 1.85 -0.97
N HIS A 66 20.29 2.36 -0.36
CA HIS A 66 19.04 1.58 -0.21
C HIS A 66 18.41 1.28 -1.57
N LEU A 67 18.37 2.28 -2.46
CA LEU A 67 17.81 2.08 -3.80
C LEU A 67 18.58 1.02 -4.58
N VAL A 68 19.91 1.01 -4.48
CA VAL A 68 20.76 -0.01 -5.10
C VAL A 68 20.43 -1.41 -4.53
N GLU A 69 20.21 -1.52 -3.21
CA GLU A 69 19.83 -2.79 -2.60
C GLU A 69 18.50 -3.31 -3.13
N ILE A 70 17.51 -2.42 -3.28
CA ILE A 70 16.22 -2.78 -3.89
C ILE A 70 16.43 -3.27 -5.32
N ILE A 71 17.16 -2.52 -6.12
CA ILE A 71 17.41 -2.83 -7.53
C ILE A 71 18.11 -4.19 -7.69
N ARG A 72 19.05 -4.51 -6.81
CA ARG A 72 19.74 -5.80 -6.85
C ARG A 72 18.80 -7.00 -6.66
N LYS A 73 17.73 -6.82 -5.91
CA LYS A 73 16.76 -7.88 -5.64
C LYS A 73 15.77 -8.08 -6.77
N LEU A 74 15.57 -7.04 -7.59
CA LEU A 74 14.61 -7.09 -8.70
C LEU A 74 15.16 -7.88 -9.88
N LYS A 75 14.39 -8.83 -10.39
CA LYS A 75 14.70 -9.64 -11.56
C LYS A 75 13.84 -9.27 -12.77
N ARG A 76 13.01 -8.27 -12.65
CA ARG A 76 12.12 -7.78 -13.69
C ARG A 76 12.43 -6.32 -14.00
N PRO A 77 12.05 -5.80 -15.17
CA PRO A 77 12.35 -4.43 -15.55
C PRO A 77 11.78 -3.42 -14.56
N TYR A 78 12.57 -2.42 -14.22
CA TYR A 78 12.19 -1.36 -13.28
C TYR A 78 12.47 0.01 -13.86
N VAL A 79 11.83 1.02 -13.28
CA VAL A 79 12.13 2.43 -13.52
C VAL A 79 12.01 3.20 -12.21
N ARG A 80 12.90 4.20 -12.01
CA ARG A 80 12.80 5.13 -10.89
C ARG A 80 11.89 6.28 -11.31
N TYR A 81 10.99 6.68 -10.43
CA TYR A 81 10.00 7.72 -10.73
C TYR A 81 10.62 9.04 -11.18
N THR A 82 11.73 9.49 -10.55
CA THR A 82 12.40 10.74 -10.93
C THR A 82 13.05 10.69 -12.32
N ARG A 83 13.18 9.50 -12.89
CA ARG A 83 13.75 9.28 -14.23
C ARG A 83 12.72 8.73 -15.21
N ALA A 84 11.46 8.69 -14.79
CA ALA A 84 10.38 8.11 -15.58
C ALA A 84 9.92 9.06 -16.66
N ASP A 85 9.58 8.49 -17.81
CA ASP A 85 8.92 9.18 -18.91
C ASP A 85 7.84 8.25 -19.50
N GLU A 86 7.06 8.75 -20.45
CA GLU A 86 5.97 7.98 -21.07
C GLU A 86 6.46 6.69 -21.74
N LYS A 87 7.71 6.67 -22.19
CA LYS A 87 8.28 5.56 -22.93
C LYS A 87 8.78 4.46 -22.00
N ASN A 88 9.59 4.82 -20.99
CA ASN A 88 10.20 3.83 -20.12
C ASN A 88 9.24 3.23 -19.09
N VAL A 89 8.21 3.95 -18.64
CA VAL A 89 7.21 3.38 -17.73
C VAL A 89 6.41 2.25 -18.37
N ARG A 90 6.22 2.31 -19.68
CA ARG A 90 5.48 1.27 -20.41
C ARG A 90 6.22 -0.05 -20.50
N LYS A 91 7.53 -0.03 -20.35
CA LYS A 91 8.40 -1.21 -20.41
C LYS A 91 8.74 -1.77 -19.03
N ALA A 92 8.40 -1.05 -17.97
CA ALA A 92 8.74 -1.44 -16.61
C ALA A 92 7.61 -2.25 -15.97
N ASP A 93 7.99 -3.17 -15.09
CA ASP A 93 7.08 -3.94 -14.25
C ASP A 93 7.16 -3.51 -12.79
N CYS A 94 8.21 -2.78 -12.42
CA CYS A 94 8.38 -2.20 -11.10
C CYS A 94 8.65 -0.71 -11.22
N LEU A 95 7.92 0.08 -10.43
CA LEU A 95 8.12 1.53 -10.32
C LEU A 95 8.64 1.82 -8.93
N ILE A 96 9.84 2.37 -8.83
CA ILE A 96 10.46 2.76 -7.56
C ILE A 96 10.22 4.24 -7.34
N ILE A 97 9.51 4.56 -6.28
CA ILE A 97 9.21 5.95 -5.92
C ILE A 97 10.39 6.50 -5.12
N ASP A 98 11.26 7.22 -5.79
CA ASP A 98 12.50 7.77 -5.24
C ASP A 98 12.40 9.25 -4.90
N CYS A 99 11.20 9.70 -4.52
CA CYS A 99 10.94 11.07 -4.06
C CYS A 99 9.83 11.04 -3.00
N PHE A 100 9.69 12.15 -2.27
CA PHE A 100 8.71 12.29 -1.21
C PHE A 100 7.42 12.96 -1.69
N GLY A 101 6.34 12.79 -0.92
CA GLY A 101 5.10 13.53 -1.10
C GLY A 101 4.08 12.91 -2.03
N LEU A 102 4.32 11.71 -2.56
CA LEU A 102 3.41 11.07 -3.52
C LEU A 102 2.66 9.87 -2.97
N LEU A 103 3.12 9.28 -1.84
CA LEU A 103 2.63 7.97 -1.41
C LEU A 103 1.12 7.92 -1.20
N SER A 104 0.55 8.91 -0.54
CA SER A 104 -0.90 8.94 -0.29
C SER A 104 -1.73 8.96 -1.59
N SER A 105 -1.19 9.54 -2.67
CA SER A 105 -1.86 9.54 -3.98
C SER A 105 -1.60 8.24 -4.75
N ILE A 106 -0.48 7.56 -4.48
CA ILE A 106 -0.07 6.37 -5.22
C ILE A 106 -0.92 5.15 -4.86
N TYR A 107 -1.39 5.04 -3.62
CA TYR A 107 -2.22 3.90 -3.20
C TYR A 107 -3.48 3.73 -4.06
N ARG A 108 -4.01 4.82 -4.64
CA ARG A 108 -5.20 4.73 -5.51
C ARG A 108 -4.98 3.86 -6.75
N TYR A 109 -3.74 3.66 -7.14
CA TYR A 109 -3.39 2.86 -8.32
C TYR A 109 -3.18 1.38 -7.99
N GLY A 110 -3.25 0.99 -6.72
CA GLY A 110 -3.06 -0.38 -6.30
C GLY A 110 -4.37 -1.12 -6.05
N GLU A 111 -4.35 -2.42 -6.21
CA GLU A 111 -5.41 -3.31 -5.74
C GLU A 111 -5.08 -3.94 -4.40
N ILE A 112 -3.81 -3.97 -4.03
CA ILE A 112 -3.31 -4.52 -2.76
C ILE A 112 -2.24 -3.56 -2.23
N ALA A 113 -2.33 -3.21 -0.95
CA ALA A 113 -1.35 -2.37 -0.29
C ALA A 113 -0.56 -3.16 0.75
N TYR A 114 0.73 -2.86 0.85
CA TYR A 114 1.61 -3.36 1.90
C TYR A 114 2.20 -2.14 2.63
N ILE A 115 2.12 -2.14 3.96
CA ILE A 115 2.65 -1.05 4.79
C ILE A 115 3.87 -1.56 5.55
N GLY A 116 5.02 -0.92 5.33
CA GLY A 116 6.27 -1.32 5.92
C GLY A 116 6.43 -0.94 7.38
N GLY A 117 7.51 -1.43 7.99
CA GLY A 117 7.89 -1.16 9.37
C GLY A 117 7.48 -2.23 10.37
N GLY A 118 6.67 -3.20 9.98
CA GLY A 118 6.13 -4.21 10.89
C GLY A 118 7.10 -5.28 11.34
N PHE A 119 8.34 -5.27 10.86
CA PHE A 119 9.38 -6.19 11.32
C PHE A 119 10.37 -5.54 12.28
N GLY A 120 10.27 -4.24 12.52
CA GLY A 120 11.24 -3.53 13.34
C GLY A 120 10.65 -2.36 14.11
N VAL A 121 10.69 -1.19 13.49
CA VAL A 121 10.31 0.08 14.11
C VAL A 121 8.82 0.23 14.39
N GLY A 122 7.99 -0.63 13.85
CA GLY A 122 6.53 -0.50 13.89
C GLY A 122 5.98 0.00 12.57
N ILE A 123 4.72 -0.37 12.29
CA ILE A 123 4.08 -0.07 11.01
C ILE A 123 3.78 1.42 10.87
N HIS A 124 3.80 1.87 9.63
CA HIS A 124 3.43 3.24 9.27
C HIS A 124 1.92 3.37 9.08
N ASN A 125 1.45 4.48 8.53
CA ASN A 125 0.03 4.79 8.44
C ASN A 125 -0.72 3.82 7.51
N THR A 126 -1.57 2.97 8.09
CA THR A 126 -2.39 2.02 7.33
C THR A 126 -3.63 2.68 6.72
N LEU A 127 -4.11 3.78 7.31
CA LEU A 127 -5.35 4.44 6.87
C LEU A 127 -5.20 5.09 5.49
N GLU A 128 -3.99 5.56 5.15
CA GLU A 128 -3.71 6.16 3.84
C GLU A 128 -3.98 5.20 2.68
N ALA A 129 -3.79 3.91 2.91
CA ALA A 129 -4.08 2.87 1.92
C ALA A 129 -5.52 2.38 2.03
N ALA A 130 -5.98 2.09 3.26
CA ALA A 130 -7.31 1.54 3.52
C ALA A 130 -8.43 2.44 2.99
N VAL A 131 -8.22 3.75 2.99
CA VAL A 131 -9.21 4.73 2.51
C VAL A 131 -9.59 4.54 1.05
N TYR A 132 -8.72 3.92 0.25
CA TYR A 132 -9.00 3.64 -1.17
C TYR A 132 -9.77 2.33 -1.38
N GLY A 133 -10.15 1.63 -0.32
CA GLY A 133 -10.93 0.41 -0.44
C GLY A 133 -10.12 -0.77 -0.99
N ILE A 134 -8.87 -0.87 -0.57
CA ILE A 134 -7.97 -1.98 -0.92
C ILE A 134 -7.50 -2.68 0.36
N PRO A 135 -7.27 -4.01 0.32
CA PRO A 135 -6.76 -4.72 1.50
C PRO A 135 -5.36 -4.25 1.84
N VAL A 136 -5.06 -4.24 3.13
CA VAL A 136 -3.80 -3.72 3.67
C VAL A 136 -3.05 -4.84 4.38
N ILE A 137 -1.80 -5.08 3.96
CA ILE A 137 -0.92 -6.12 4.51
C ILE A 137 0.20 -5.43 5.28
N PHE A 138 0.61 -6.01 6.41
CA PHE A 138 1.72 -5.48 7.21
C PHE A 138 2.40 -6.62 7.96
N GLY A 139 3.57 -6.31 8.53
CA GLY A 139 4.36 -7.28 9.31
C GLY A 139 3.77 -7.55 10.69
N PRO A 140 4.48 -8.35 11.52
CA PRO A 140 3.91 -8.87 12.78
C PRO A 140 3.88 -7.87 13.94
N LYS A 141 4.61 -6.77 13.89
CA LYS A 141 4.66 -5.79 14.98
C LYS A 141 3.66 -4.67 14.78
N TYR A 142 2.39 -4.96 14.96
CA TYR A 142 1.27 -4.04 14.75
C TYR A 142 0.46 -3.76 16.02
N GLN A 143 0.68 -4.48 17.10
CA GLN A 143 -0.21 -4.53 18.27
C GLN A 143 -0.38 -3.18 18.97
N LYS A 144 0.59 -2.29 18.85
CA LYS A 144 0.54 -0.94 19.41
C LYS A 144 -0.29 0.04 18.58
N PHE A 145 -0.73 -0.37 17.41
CA PHE A 145 -1.45 0.48 16.47
C PHE A 145 -2.90 0.03 16.39
N GLN A 146 -3.77 0.78 17.05
CA GLN A 146 -5.19 0.42 17.17
C GLN A 146 -5.86 0.25 15.80
N GLU A 147 -5.55 1.12 14.83
CA GLU A 147 -6.12 1.03 13.50
C GLU A 147 -5.73 -0.26 12.76
N ALA A 148 -4.52 -0.76 13.00
CA ALA A 148 -4.09 -2.03 12.42
C ALA A 148 -4.83 -3.21 13.04
N VAL A 149 -4.96 -3.21 14.36
CA VAL A 149 -5.74 -4.23 15.08
C VAL A 149 -7.19 -4.24 14.60
N GLN A 150 -7.78 -3.07 14.46
CA GLN A 150 -9.17 -2.94 14.02
C GLN A 150 -9.35 -3.34 12.55
N LEU A 151 -8.37 -3.07 11.68
CA LEU A 151 -8.40 -3.54 10.30
C LEU A 151 -8.37 -5.05 10.21
N LEU A 152 -7.59 -5.72 11.08
CA LEU A 152 -7.58 -7.19 11.17
C LEU A 152 -8.97 -7.71 11.58
N GLU A 153 -9.57 -7.11 12.60
CA GLU A 153 -10.91 -7.49 13.07
C GLU A 153 -11.97 -7.29 12.00
N ALA A 154 -11.84 -6.21 11.21
CA ALA A 154 -12.75 -5.90 10.11
C ALA A 154 -12.51 -6.77 8.87
N LYS A 155 -11.46 -7.60 8.86
CA LYS A 155 -11.06 -8.44 7.71
C LYS A 155 -10.71 -7.62 6.46
N GLY A 156 -10.16 -6.43 6.69
CA GLY A 156 -9.61 -5.56 5.65
C GLY A 156 -8.10 -5.40 5.75
N GLY A 157 -7.51 -5.86 6.87
CA GLY A 157 -6.08 -5.88 7.11
C GLY A 157 -5.58 -7.28 7.40
N PHE A 158 -4.32 -7.54 7.09
CA PHE A 158 -3.68 -8.85 7.25
C PHE A 158 -2.26 -8.67 7.73
N SER A 159 -1.85 -9.50 8.70
CA SER A 159 -0.47 -9.51 9.16
C SER A 159 0.24 -10.77 8.69
N VAL A 160 1.44 -10.60 8.17
CA VAL A 160 2.30 -11.71 7.72
C VAL A 160 3.66 -11.62 8.42
N LYS A 161 4.21 -12.76 8.79
CA LYS A 161 5.52 -12.84 9.46
C LYS A 161 6.58 -13.57 8.65
N SER A 162 6.20 -14.15 7.50
CA SER A 162 7.11 -14.93 6.66
C SER A 162 6.72 -14.82 5.19
N TYR A 163 7.65 -15.21 4.33
CA TYR A 163 7.37 -15.30 2.90
C TYR A 163 6.23 -16.28 2.59
N GLU A 164 6.21 -17.42 3.27
CA GLU A 164 5.16 -18.42 3.07
C GLU A 164 3.77 -17.87 3.40
N GLU A 165 3.66 -17.08 4.47
CA GLU A 165 2.39 -16.46 4.83
C GLU A 165 1.97 -15.41 3.80
N LEU A 166 2.92 -14.58 3.35
CA LEU A 166 2.65 -13.58 2.32
C LEU A 166 2.22 -14.25 1.02
N LYS A 167 2.94 -15.29 0.61
CA LYS A 167 2.63 -16.03 -0.61
C LYS A 167 1.22 -16.63 -0.56
N ALA A 168 0.88 -17.31 0.53
CA ALA A 168 -0.45 -17.89 0.68
C ALA A 168 -1.55 -16.85 0.58
N LEU A 169 -1.35 -15.68 1.21
CA LEU A 169 -2.32 -14.59 1.19
C LEU A 169 -2.45 -13.98 -0.21
N LEU A 170 -1.32 -13.66 -0.85
CA LEU A 170 -1.34 -13.06 -2.19
C LEU A 170 -1.87 -14.02 -3.24
N ASP A 171 -1.50 -15.30 -3.16
CA ASP A 171 -2.06 -16.32 -4.05
C ASP A 171 -3.59 -16.35 -3.95
N ARG A 172 -4.11 -16.31 -2.73
CA ARG A 172 -5.56 -16.28 -2.51
C ARG A 172 -6.20 -15.03 -3.09
N MET A 173 -5.59 -13.86 -2.88
CA MET A 173 -6.11 -12.60 -3.42
C MET A 173 -6.11 -12.57 -4.94
N LEU A 174 -5.10 -13.14 -5.57
CA LEU A 174 -4.97 -13.17 -7.03
C LEU A 174 -5.87 -14.22 -7.68
N GLU A 175 -6.11 -15.34 -7.00
CA GLU A 175 -6.91 -16.45 -7.52
C GLU A 175 -8.41 -16.29 -7.23
N ASP A 176 -8.77 -15.54 -6.19
CA ASP A 176 -10.17 -15.34 -5.76
C ASP A 176 -10.52 -13.84 -5.80
N GLU A 177 -11.09 -13.42 -6.90
CA GLU A 177 -11.49 -12.03 -7.12
C GLU A 177 -12.51 -11.54 -6.09
N SER A 178 -13.42 -12.42 -5.65
CA SER A 178 -14.39 -12.09 -4.61
C SER A 178 -13.73 -11.80 -3.28
N PHE A 179 -12.72 -12.59 -2.92
CA PHE A 179 -11.96 -12.38 -1.69
C PHE A 179 -11.21 -11.05 -1.73
N LEU A 180 -10.55 -10.75 -2.84
CA LEU A 180 -9.84 -9.47 -3.00
C LEU A 180 -10.80 -8.29 -2.86
N ARG A 181 -11.94 -8.34 -3.53
CA ARG A 181 -12.95 -7.27 -3.49
C ARG A 181 -13.54 -7.13 -2.10
N GLU A 182 -13.90 -8.22 -1.45
CA GLU A 182 -14.49 -8.21 -0.11
C GLU A 182 -13.54 -7.59 0.91
N THR A 183 -12.28 -8.01 0.91
CA THR A 183 -11.29 -7.50 1.85
C THR A 183 -10.99 -6.02 1.62
N GLY A 184 -10.97 -5.59 0.36
CA GLY A 184 -10.85 -4.18 0.01
C GLY A 184 -12.03 -3.36 0.50
N THR A 185 -13.23 -3.85 0.27
CA THR A 185 -14.46 -3.20 0.76
C THR A 185 -14.44 -3.10 2.29
N ASN A 186 -14.00 -4.15 2.97
CA ASN A 186 -13.89 -4.16 4.44
C ASN A 186 -12.93 -3.07 4.93
N ALA A 187 -11.79 -2.89 4.27
CA ALA A 187 -10.83 -1.84 4.62
C ALA A 187 -11.43 -0.45 4.44
N GLY A 188 -12.06 -0.20 3.29
CA GLY A 188 -12.70 1.08 2.99
C GLY A 188 -13.85 1.41 3.95
N THR A 189 -14.71 0.43 4.24
CA THR A 189 -15.84 0.58 5.17
C THR A 189 -15.35 0.86 6.59
N TYR A 190 -14.26 0.24 7.00
CA TYR A 190 -13.66 0.53 8.30
C TYR A 190 -13.32 2.02 8.42
N VAL A 191 -12.71 2.61 7.39
CA VAL A 191 -12.34 4.03 7.39
C VAL A 191 -13.59 4.92 7.37
N THR A 192 -14.52 4.68 6.45
CA THR A 192 -15.74 5.51 6.32
C THR A 192 -16.65 5.36 7.53
N GLY A 193 -16.71 4.18 8.14
CA GLY A 193 -17.52 3.94 9.35
C GLY A 193 -16.98 4.65 10.58
N ASN A 194 -15.73 5.01 10.61
CA ASN A 194 -15.11 5.75 11.72
C ASN A 194 -14.92 7.24 11.42
N ALA A 195 -15.30 7.69 10.22
CA ALA A 195 -15.26 9.08 9.83
C ALA A 195 -16.46 9.84 10.43
N GLY A 196 -16.43 11.18 10.32
CA GLY A 196 -17.49 12.03 10.84
C GLY A 196 -17.36 12.38 12.32
N ALA A 197 -16.19 12.10 12.93
CA ALA A 197 -15.96 12.42 14.34
C ALA A 197 -16.11 13.92 14.64
N THR A 198 -15.65 14.77 13.73
CA THR A 198 -15.77 16.21 13.84
C THR A 198 -17.23 16.64 13.78
N ASP A 199 -18.00 16.11 12.85
CA ASP A 199 -19.44 16.39 12.70
C ASP A 199 -20.21 15.93 13.91
N LYS A 200 -19.91 14.75 14.47
CA LYS A 200 -20.52 14.23 15.69
C LYS A 200 -20.26 15.15 16.88
N VAL A 201 -19.02 15.63 17.03
CA VAL A 201 -18.64 16.54 18.12
C VAL A 201 -19.38 17.86 17.98
N LEU A 202 -19.43 18.42 16.77
CA LEU A 202 -20.19 19.66 16.52
C LEU A 202 -21.69 19.48 16.76
N GLY A 203 -22.25 18.34 16.38
CA GLY A 203 -23.64 18.00 16.65
C GLY A 203 -23.94 17.92 18.14
N MET A 204 -23.01 17.47 18.97
CA MET A 204 -23.15 17.43 20.42
C MET A 204 -23.05 18.80 21.08
N ILE A 205 -22.42 19.77 20.44
CA ILE A 205 -22.21 21.13 20.95
C ILE A 205 -23.41 22.03 20.61
N ASN A 206 -24.13 21.75 19.54
CA ASN A 206 -25.22 22.57 19.01
C ASN A 206 -26.58 22.25 19.66
N PHE A 207 -26.60 22.05 20.95
CA PHE A 207 -27.84 21.94 21.71
C PHE A 207 -28.34 23.30 22.15
#